data_d78f491da6e9a1990a4d4e9bea4c102e
#
_entry.id   d78f491da6e9a1990a4d4e9bea4c102e
#
_cell.length_a   1.000
_cell.length_b   1.000
_cell.length_c   1.000
_cell.angle_alpha   90.00
_cell.angle_beta   90.00
_cell.angle_gamma   90.00
#
_symmetry.space_group_name_H-M   'P 1'
#
loop_
_entity.id
_entity.type
_entity.pdbx_description
1 polymer ?
#
loop_
_entity_poly.entity_id
_entity_poly.type
_entity_poly.pdbx_seq_one_letter_code
_entity_poly.pdbx_strand_id
1 'polypeptide(L)'
;MAEATPQTEQPELKRAIGPKLLLFFVVGDILGTGIYALTGNVAGKIGGALWLPFLLAFVVAFLTAFSYLELVGKYPRAAGAALYTNKAFKIHFLTFMVAFAVMCSGITSASSAALAFGRTYLRQLLIEFFDVAIRPESLVITGIAIIFISALAVINFRGVSESVKTNVVLTCIELSGLVIIILIGAYAIAVGDGEPGRLTQIDVPEGSTVMLAITSATALAFFAMVGFEDSVNMAEECRDPVRIFPKAMLWGMGIAATIYVLVAITSSLLIPADELAKAGSSALLRVVTVGAPGFPLWVFALIGLLAVINSALINMLMASRLLYGMANERIIPRFFGTVHPFRRTPWISIVFTTGVAVILVSTADIGKLGGTTSLLLLIVFTIVNVACLVLRREKSEHKHFRAPTWAPVLGAITCAYLAMPVLSGRPWDDYVIAGWLLLAGLVLWVINRVLTGKHEIHPENLTK
;
A
#
# COMPACT_ATOMS: atom_id res chain seq x y z
N MET A 1 -36.34 -9.21 -40.29
CA MET A 1 -35.46 -10.10 -39.53
C MET A 1 -34.13 -9.40 -39.42
N ALA A 2 -33.85 -8.76 -38.30
CA ALA A 2 -32.54 -8.17 -38.05
C ALA A 2 -31.67 -9.25 -37.42
N GLU A 3 -30.61 -9.64 -38.11
CA GLU A 3 -29.57 -10.55 -37.57
C GLU A 3 -28.92 -9.93 -36.34
N ALA A 4 -29.07 -10.58 -35.20
CA ALA A 4 -28.36 -10.25 -34.00
C ALA A 4 -26.85 -10.50 -34.25
N THR A 5 -26.05 -9.43 -34.21
CA THR A 5 -24.59 -9.51 -34.25
C THR A 5 -24.13 -10.37 -33.07
N PRO A 6 -23.29 -11.41 -33.29
CA PRO A 6 -22.77 -12.20 -32.19
C PRO A 6 -21.95 -11.29 -31.27
N GLN A 7 -22.36 -11.18 -30.01
CA GLN A 7 -21.51 -10.63 -28.96
C GLN A 7 -20.29 -11.56 -28.84
N THR A 8 -19.14 -11.09 -29.29
CA THR A 8 -17.86 -11.77 -29.04
C THR A 8 -17.71 -11.90 -27.52
N GLU A 9 -17.96 -13.09 -26.99
CA GLU A 9 -17.64 -13.44 -25.60
C GLU A 9 -16.15 -13.14 -25.40
N GLN A 10 -15.86 -12.17 -24.53
CA GLN A 10 -14.48 -11.91 -24.14
C GLN A 10 -13.97 -13.14 -23.38
N PRO A 11 -12.75 -13.63 -23.67
CA PRO A 11 -12.22 -14.80 -23.00
C PRO A 11 -12.15 -14.58 -21.49
N GLU A 12 -12.81 -15.46 -20.73
CA GLU A 12 -12.74 -15.42 -19.25
C GLU A 12 -11.30 -15.56 -18.77
N LEU A 13 -10.95 -14.84 -17.69
CA LEU A 13 -9.65 -14.94 -17.05
C LEU A 13 -9.42 -16.37 -16.54
N LYS A 14 -8.22 -16.90 -16.74
CA LYS A 14 -7.88 -18.25 -16.31
C LYS A 14 -7.82 -18.31 -14.78
N ARG A 15 -8.71 -19.07 -14.15
CA ARG A 15 -8.75 -19.32 -12.70
C ARG A 15 -7.56 -20.18 -12.24
N ALA A 16 -6.38 -19.57 -12.14
CA ALA A 16 -5.15 -20.25 -11.83
C ALA A 16 -4.75 -20.18 -10.34
N ILE A 17 -5.24 -19.18 -9.60
CA ILE A 17 -4.82 -18.88 -8.23
C ILE A 17 -5.49 -19.82 -7.23
N GLY A 18 -4.66 -20.62 -6.53
CA GLY A 18 -5.08 -21.46 -5.41
C GLY A 18 -4.81 -20.79 -4.05
N PRO A 19 -5.21 -21.46 -2.92
CA PRO A 19 -5.13 -20.85 -1.59
C PRO A 19 -3.71 -20.48 -1.16
N LYS A 20 -2.70 -21.27 -1.51
CA LYS A 20 -1.29 -21.00 -1.18
C LYS A 20 -0.77 -19.77 -1.93
N LEU A 21 -1.06 -19.68 -3.24
CA LEU A 21 -0.61 -18.54 -4.04
C LEU A 21 -1.29 -17.25 -3.58
N LEU A 22 -2.57 -17.28 -3.25
CA LEU A 22 -3.27 -16.12 -2.71
C LEU A 22 -2.71 -15.70 -1.34
N LEU A 23 -2.38 -16.67 -0.47
CA LEU A 23 -1.74 -16.37 0.82
C LEU A 23 -0.40 -15.65 0.64
N PHE A 24 0.48 -16.18 -0.24
CA PHE A 24 1.76 -15.54 -0.54
C PHE A 24 1.58 -14.18 -1.20
N PHE A 25 0.58 -14.00 -2.05
CA PHE A 25 0.25 -12.71 -2.64
C PHE A 25 -0.13 -11.70 -1.55
N VAL A 26 -1.08 -12.05 -0.66
CA VAL A 26 -1.51 -11.17 0.44
C VAL A 26 -0.35 -10.82 1.37
N VAL A 27 0.47 -11.82 1.74
CA VAL A 27 1.64 -11.58 2.60
C VAL A 27 2.65 -10.68 1.90
N GLY A 28 2.99 -10.94 0.63
CA GLY A 28 4.00 -10.18 -0.10
C GLY A 28 3.55 -8.76 -0.43
N ASP A 29 2.26 -8.55 -0.65
CA ASP A 29 1.72 -7.22 -0.92
C ASP A 29 1.72 -6.34 0.35
N ILE A 30 1.46 -6.93 1.52
CA ILE A 30 1.57 -6.22 2.80
C ILE A 30 3.04 -6.00 3.19
N LEU A 31 3.94 -6.99 3.03
CA LEU A 31 5.35 -6.93 3.45
C LEU A 31 6.22 -6.01 2.58
N GLY A 32 5.68 -4.94 2.02
CA GLY A 32 6.40 -4.04 1.13
C GLY A 32 7.18 -2.93 1.84
N THR A 33 7.22 -1.79 1.19
CA THR A 33 7.97 -0.59 1.60
C THR A 33 7.67 -0.12 3.03
N GLY A 34 6.47 -0.40 3.57
CA GLY A 34 6.01 0.17 4.84
C GLY A 34 6.95 -0.09 6.01
N ILE A 35 7.25 -1.33 6.33
CA ILE A 35 8.12 -1.69 7.44
C ILE A 35 9.59 -1.38 7.11
N TYR A 36 10.02 -1.59 5.86
CA TYR A 36 11.39 -1.38 5.43
C TYR A 36 11.82 0.09 5.39
N ALA A 37 10.90 1.03 5.24
CA ALA A 37 11.20 2.44 5.04
C ALA A 37 10.65 3.39 6.11
N LEU A 38 9.64 2.99 6.90
CA LEU A 38 8.97 3.90 7.84
C LEU A 38 9.20 3.60 9.31
N THR A 39 9.87 2.50 9.67
CA THR A 39 10.11 2.11 11.06
C THR A 39 10.72 3.23 11.90
N GLY A 40 11.73 3.93 11.39
CA GLY A 40 12.35 5.08 12.08
C GLY A 40 11.42 6.29 12.20
N ASN A 41 10.62 6.57 11.15
CA ASN A 41 9.65 7.65 11.17
C ASN A 41 8.53 7.39 12.21
N VAL A 42 8.10 6.14 12.37
CA VAL A 42 7.12 5.75 13.40
C VAL A 42 7.75 5.86 14.80
N ALA A 43 9.00 5.41 14.98
CA ALA A 43 9.73 5.55 16.24
C ALA A 43 9.82 7.02 16.69
N GLY A 44 10.08 7.95 15.77
CA GLY A 44 10.14 9.38 16.05
C GLY A 44 8.82 10.00 16.52
N LYS A 45 7.68 9.30 16.39
CA LYS A 45 6.35 9.76 16.83
C LYS A 45 5.92 9.20 18.18
N ILE A 46 6.41 7.99 18.55
CA ILE A 46 5.92 7.25 19.72
C ILE A 46 7.03 6.94 20.72
N GLY A 47 8.28 6.99 20.31
CA GLY A 47 9.39 6.55 21.14
C GLY A 47 9.61 5.04 21.10
N GLY A 48 10.01 4.47 22.23
CA GLY A 48 10.37 3.06 22.35
C GLY A 48 9.20 2.07 22.26
N ALA A 49 7.97 2.50 22.55
CA ALA A 49 6.77 1.66 22.39
C ALA A 49 6.36 1.44 20.92
N LEU A 50 7.34 1.29 20.02
CA LEU A 50 7.18 1.18 18.57
C LEU A 50 6.23 0.05 18.12
N TRP A 51 6.14 -1.05 18.86
CA TRP A 51 5.26 -2.16 18.58
C TRP A 51 3.77 -1.80 18.64
N LEU A 52 3.40 -0.84 19.50
CA LEU A 52 2.00 -0.46 19.74
C LEU A 52 1.32 0.15 18.50
N PRO A 53 1.89 1.14 17.77
CA PRO A 53 1.32 1.64 16.52
C PRO A 53 1.12 0.58 15.45
N PHE A 54 2.05 -0.37 15.28
CA PHE A 54 1.89 -1.46 14.31
C PHE A 54 0.78 -2.41 14.70
N LEU A 55 0.64 -2.74 16.00
CA LEU A 55 -0.47 -3.56 16.49
C LEU A 55 -1.82 -2.86 16.30
N LEU A 56 -1.93 -1.58 16.64
CA LEU A 56 -3.15 -0.81 16.46
C LEU A 56 -3.51 -0.64 14.98
N ALA A 57 -2.53 -0.36 14.12
CA ALA A 57 -2.71 -0.30 12.67
C ALA A 57 -3.23 -1.64 12.12
N PHE A 58 -2.69 -2.77 12.60
CA PHE A 58 -3.21 -4.09 12.25
C PHE A 58 -4.67 -4.25 12.68
N VAL A 59 -5.04 -3.87 13.90
CA VAL A 59 -6.44 -3.98 14.37
C VAL A 59 -7.37 -3.19 13.45
N VAL A 60 -7.03 -1.96 13.08
CA VAL A 60 -7.83 -1.14 12.16
C VAL A 60 -7.94 -1.77 10.77
N ALA A 61 -6.82 -2.25 10.21
CA ALA A 61 -6.80 -2.93 8.92
C ALA A 61 -7.60 -4.24 8.96
N PHE A 62 -7.50 -5.01 10.05
CA PHE A 62 -8.19 -6.28 10.24
C PHE A 62 -9.71 -6.09 10.34
N LEU A 63 -10.18 -5.05 11.02
CA LEU A 63 -11.60 -4.69 11.05
C LEU A 63 -12.14 -4.41 9.65
N THR A 64 -11.37 -3.70 8.83
CA THR A 64 -11.73 -3.40 7.44
C THR A 64 -11.65 -4.64 6.55
N ALA A 65 -10.70 -5.52 6.78
CA ALA A 65 -10.58 -6.78 6.04
C ALA A 65 -11.84 -7.65 6.13
N PHE A 66 -12.53 -7.65 7.28
CA PHE A 66 -13.83 -8.33 7.40
C PHE A 66 -14.86 -7.79 6.40
N SER A 67 -14.89 -6.46 6.18
CA SER A 67 -15.76 -5.85 5.18
C SER A 67 -15.40 -6.26 3.76
N TYR A 68 -14.10 -6.25 3.42
CA TYR A 68 -13.63 -6.72 2.13
C TYR A 68 -13.94 -8.19 1.90
N LEU A 69 -13.80 -9.05 2.92
CA LEU A 69 -14.12 -10.48 2.82
C LEU A 69 -15.62 -10.74 2.59
N GLU A 70 -16.49 -9.97 3.24
CA GLU A 70 -17.92 -10.05 2.99
C GLU A 70 -18.26 -9.59 1.57
N LEU A 71 -17.66 -8.47 1.14
CA LEU A 71 -17.93 -7.87 -0.15
C LEU A 71 -17.36 -8.68 -1.32
N VAL A 72 -16.13 -9.19 -1.23
CA VAL A 72 -15.56 -10.06 -2.27
C VAL A 72 -16.29 -11.40 -2.35
N GLY A 73 -16.77 -11.93 -1.22
CA GLY A 73 -17.61 -13.12 -1.22
C GLY A 73 -18.96 -12.88 -1.86
N LYS A 74 -19.55 -11.69 -1.73
CA LYS A 74 -20.83 -11.30 -2.31
C LYS A 74 -20.70 -10.90 -3.78
N TYR A 75 -19.63 -10.20 -4.14
CA TYR A 75 -19.32 -9.68 -5.48
C TYR A 75 -17.91 -10.08 -5.88
N PRO A 76 -17.67 -11.32 -6.31
CA PRO A 76 -16.34 -11.83 -6.62
C PRO A 76 -15.85 -11.33 -7.99
N ARG A 77 -15.72 -10.02 -8.14
CA ARG A 77 -15.22 -9.34 -9.35
C ARG A 77 -14.06 -8.42 -8.99
N ALA A 78 -13.18 -8.21 -9.95
CA ALA A 78 -12.17 -7.17 -9.87
C ALA A 78 -12.81 -5.77 -9.70
N ALA A 79 -12.02 -4.74 -9.42
CA ALA A 79 -12.42 -3.36 -9.12
C ALA A 79 -12.77 -3.04 -7.65
N GLY A 80 -12.63 -3.97 -6.71
CA GLY A 80 -12.55 -3.76 -5.27
C GLY A 80 -13.41 -2.61 -4.71
N ALA A 81 -12.77 -1.63 -4.07
CA ALA A 81 -13.43 -0.51 -3.40
C ALA A 81 -14.38 0.30 -4.29
N ALA A 82 -14.02 0.52 -5.58
CA ALA A 82 -14.85 1.27 -6.53
C ALA A 82 -16.15 0.54 -6.84
N LEU A 83 -16.08 -0.78 -7.07
CA LEU A 83 -17.26 -1.61 -7.30
C LEU A 83 -18.20 -1.59 -6.10
N TYR A 84 -17.67 -1.77 -4.90
CA TYR A 84 -18.46 -1.81 -3.68
C TYR A 84 -19.15 -0.46 -3.41
N THR A 85 -18.42 0.64 -3.63
CA THR A 85 -18.96 2.00 -3.51
C THR A 85 -20.09 2.25 -4.51
N ASN A 86 -19.90 1.86 -5.77
CA ASN A 86 -20.93 2.04 -6.79
C ASN A 86 -22.19 1.22 -6.49
N LYS A 87 -22.04 -0.04 -6.09
CA LYS A 87 -23.17 -0.91 -5.72
C LYS A 87 -23.95 -0.34 -4.54
N ALA A 88 -23.23 0.17 -3.50
CA ALA A 88 -23.84 0.67 -2.27
C ALA A 88 -24.58 2.00 -2.46
N PHE A 89 -23.95 2.95 -3.14
CA PHE A 89 -24.44 4.33 -3.16
C PHE A 89 -24.98 4.78 -4.51
N LYS A 90 -24.60 4.13 -5.61
CA LYS A 90 -24.99 4.49 -6.99
C LYS A 90 -24.69 5.95 -7.35
N ILE A 91 -23.67 6.53 -6.71
CA ILE A 91 -23.21 7.92 -6.91
C ILE A 91 -21.93 7.87 -7.74
N HIS A 92 -22.01 8.17 -9.02
CA HIS A 92 -20.88 8.07 -9.95
C HIS A 92 -19.67 8.90 -9.55
N PHE A 93 -19.90 10.13 -9.04
CA PHE A 93 -18.82 10.97 -8.54
C PHE A 93 -18.06 10.33 -7.36
N LEU A 94 -18.79 9.77 -6.40
CA LEU A 94 -18.18 9.10 -5.25
C LEU A 94 -17.38 7.87 -5.68
N THR A 95 -17.92 7.07 -6.59
CA THR A 95 -17.23 5.90 -7.18
C THR A 95 -15.94 6.31 -7.87
N PHE A 96 -15.99 7.40 -8.66
CA PHE A 96 -14.81 7.95 -9.30
C PHE A 96 -13.76 8.41 -8.28
N MET A 97 -14.17 9.19 -7.27
CA MET A 97 -13.24 9.70 -6.27
C MET A 97 -12.57 8.58 -5.46
N VAL A 98 -13.30 7.49 -5.16
CA VAL A 98 -12.73 6.31 -4.51
C VAL A 98 -11.71 5.62 -5.41
N ALA A 99 -12.02 5.36 -6.69
CA ALA A 99 -11.07 4.77 -7.63
C ALA A 99 -9.82 5.66 -7.80
N PHE A 100 -10.03 6.96 -7.90
CA PHE A 100 -8.95 7.94 -8.04
C PHE A 100 -8.07 8.03 -6.78
N ALA A 101 -8.68 7.97 -5.59
CA ALA A 101 -7.94 7.93 -4.33
C ALA A 101 -7.08 6.66 -4.20
N VAL A 102 -7.60 5.49 -4.59
CA VAL A 102 -6.82 4.23 -4.65
C VAL A 102 -5.67 4.35 -5.65
N MET A 103 -5.90 4.93 -6.83
CA MET A 103 -4.81 5.18 -7.79
C MET A 103 -3.74 6.10 -7.20
N CYS A 104 -4.13 7.21 -6.56
CA CYS A 104 -3.21 8.14 -5.94
C CYS A 104 -2.43 7.50 -4.78
N SER A 105 -3.06 6.63 -3.97
CA SER A 105 -2.38 5.88 -2.92
C SER A 105 -1.27 4.98 -3.49
N GLY A 106 -1.51 4.32 -4.62
CA GLY A 106 -0.49 3.56 -5.34
C GLY A 106 0.67 4.42 -5.82
N ILE A 107 0.41 5.61 -6.38
CA ILE A 107 1.47 6.52 -6.85
C ILE A 107 2.30 7.05 -5.67
N THR A 108 1.67 7.44 -4.55
CA THR A 108 2.38 7.91 -3.35
C THR A 108 3.18 6.80 -2.70
N SER A 109 2.66 5.56 -2.66
CA SER A 109 3.36 4.37 -2.19
C SER A 109 4.60 4.07 -3.05
N ALA A 110 4.47 4.03 -4.38
CA ALA A 110 5.58 3.83 -5.30
C ALA A 110 6.64 4.94 -5.19
N SER A 111 6.23 6.19 -4.97
CA SER A 111 7.13 7.32 -4.76
C SER A 111 7.92 7.19 -3.44
N SER A 112 7.26 6.73 -2.37
CA SER A 112 7.92 6.41 -1.10
C SER A 112 8.96 5.29 -1.27
N ALA A 113 8.60 4.23 -2.01
CA ALA A 113 9.51 3.13 -2.34
C ALA A 113 10.72 3.60 -3.17
N ALA A 114 10.52 4.50 -4.13
CA ALA A 114 11.60 5.04 -4.95
C ALA A 114 12.59 5.89 -4.14
N LEU A 115 12.10 6.66 -3.19
CA LEU A 115 12.98 7.38 -2.27
C LEU A 115 13.74 6.42 -1.35
N ALA A 116 13.08 5.37 -0.83
CA ALA A 116 13.74 4.34 -0.02
C ALA A 116 14.79 3.56 -0.83
N PHE A 117 14.50 3.27 -2.11
CA PHE A 117 15.46 2.67 -3.04
C PHE A 117 16.77 3.49 -3.11
N GLY A 118 16.67 4.80 -3.38
CA GLY A 118 17.84 5.66 -3.55
C GLY A 118 18.51 6.06 -2.22
N ARG A 119 17.73 6.56 -1.25
CA ARG A 119 18.22 7.13 0.01
C ARG A 119 18.80 6.09 0.96
N THR A 120 18.26 4.86 0.92
CA THR A 120 18.55 3.82 1.90
C THR A 120 19.38 2.70 1.29
N TYR A 121 18.76 1.90 0.44
CA TYR A 121 19.31 0.61 0.05
C TYR A 121 20.39 0.71 -1.02
N LEU A 122 20.15 1.42 -2.12
CA LEU A 122 21.19 1.62 -3.14
C LEU A 122 22.37 2.39 -2.59
N ARG A 123 22.10 3.44 -1.80
CA ARG A 123 23.17 4.20 -1.13
C ARG A 123 24.05 3.31 -0.26
N GLN A 124 23.46 2.38 0.51
CA GLN A 124 24.24 1.45 1.33
C GLN A 124 25.13 0.53 0.48
N LEU A 125 24.60 0.02 -0.64
CA LEU A 125 25.40 -0.79 -1.57
C LEU A 125 26.54 0.01 -2.22
N LEU A 126 26.31 1.29 -2.54
CA LEU A 126 27.35 2.17 -3.11
C LEU A 126 28.48 2.43 -2.10
N ILE A 127 28.14 2.59 -0.82
CA ILE A 127 29.17 2.73 0.25
C ILE A 127 29.95 1.43 0.38
N GLU A 128 29.29 0.29 0.44
CA GLU A 128 29.92 -1.01 0.71
C GLU A 128 30.84 -1.47 -0.44
N PHE A 129 30.43 -1.30 -1.71
CA PHE A 129 31.16 -1.83 -2.85
C PHE A 129 32.08 -0.82 -3.54
N PHE A 130 31.80 0.48 -3.41
CA PHE A 130 32.49 1.53 -4.16
C PHE A 130 33.09 2.63 -3.28
N ASP A 131 32.88 2.55 -1.95
CA ASP A 131 33.29 3.60 -0.98
C ASP A 131 32.73 5.00 -1.34
N VAL A 132 31.56 5.03 -1.97
CA VAL A 132 30.90 6.26 -2.41
C VAL A 132 29.83 6.68 -1.40
N ALA A 133 30.17 7.65 -0.54
CA ALA A 133 29.24 8.21 0.43
C ALA A 133 28.47 9.41 -0.14
N ILE A 134 27.22 9.20 -0.55
CA ILE A 134 26.32 10.25 -1.03
C ILE A 134 25.41 10.70 0.14
N ARG A 135 25.20 12.01 0.32
CA ARG A 135 24.25 12.53 1.31
C ARG A 135 22.83 12.11 0.95
N PRO A 136 22.01 11.60 1.90
CA PRO A 136 20.66 11.11 1.61
C PRO A 136 19.72 12.15 0.97
N GLU A 137 19.93 13.43 1.29
CA GLU A 137 19.09 14.55 0.81
C GLU A 137 19.67 15.25 -0.42
N SER A 138 20.69 14.66 -1.06
CA SER A 138 21.34 15.26 -2.23
C SER A 138 20.44 15.16 -3.48
N LEU A 139 20.60 16.14 -4.39
CA LEU A 139 19.94 16.10 -5.70
C LEU A 139 20.32 14.84 -6.51
N VAL A 140 21.49 14.27 -6.25
CA VAL A 140 21.95 13.01 -6.87
C VAL A 140 21.01 11.87 -6.50
N ILE A 141 20.66 11.74 -5.22
CA ILE A 141 19.73 10.71 -4.73
C ILE A 141 18.33 10.92 -5.30
N THR A 142 17.85 12.16 -5.37
CA THR A 142 16.57 12.48 -6.03
C THR A 142 16.62 12.10 -7.51
N GLY A 143 17.72 12.39 -8.19
CA GLY A 143 17.95 11.96 -9.58
C GLY A 143 17.94 10.45 -9.75
N ILE A 144 18.55 9.71 -8.83
CA ILE A 144 18.50 8.22 -8.81
C ILE A 144 17.07 7.72 -8.66
N ALA A 145 16.29 8.31 -7.74
CA ALA A 145 14.89 7.91 -7.54
C ALA A 145 14.01 8.21 -8.78
N ILE A 146 14.26 9.34 -9.46
CA ILE A 146 13.59 9.67 -10.73
C ILE A 146 13.95 8.68 -11.83
N ILE A 147 15.25 8.34 -11.98
CA ILE A 147 15.71 7.33 -12.93
C ILE A 147 15.06 5.98 -12.63
N PHE A 148 14.98 5.61 -11.36
CA PHE A 148 14.33 4.36 -10.93
C PHE A 148 12.84 4.32 -11.31
N ILE A 149 12.06 5.36 -10.98
CA ILE A 149 10.63 5.45 -11.38
C ILE A 149 10.50 5.41 -12.91
N SER A 150 11.38 6.09 -13.64
CA SER A 150 11.38 6.09 -15.10
C SER A 150 11.71 4.70 -15.67
N ALA A 151 12.62 3.95 -15.03
CA ALA A 151 12.94 2.58 -15.41
C ALA A 151 11.72 1.64 -15.17
N LEU A 152 11.01 1.81 -14.05
CA LEU A 152 9.76 1.07 -13.79
C LEU A 152 8.69 1.40 -14.84
N ALA A 153 8.59 2.66 -15.26
CA ALA A 153 7.68 3.05 -16.33
C ALA A 153 8.02 2.36 -17.66
N VAL A 154 9.31 2.22 -18.01
CA VAL A 154 9.75 1.47 -19.19
C VAL A 154 9.41 -0.01 -19.08
N ILE A 155 9.59 -0.62 -17.90
CA ILE A 155 9.20 -2.01 -17.64
C ILE A 155 7.70 -2.19 -17.83
N ASN A 156 6.89 -1.31 -17.22
CA ASN A 156 5.44 -1.30 -17.35
C ASN A 156 5.00 -1.10 -18.81
N PHE A 157 5.65 -0.17 -19.53
CA PHE A 157 5.39 0.06 -20.96
C PHE A 157 5.70 -1.16 -21.83
N ARG A 158 6.73 -1.94 -21.49
CA ARG A 158 7.05 -3.20 -22.19
C ARG A 158 6.01 -4.29 -22.00
N GLY A 159 5.07 -4.10 -21.07
CA GLY A 159 3.99 -5.05 -20.81
C GLY A 159 4.45 -6.29 -20.04
N VAL A 160 5.47 -6.15 -19.20
CA VAL A 160 5.88 -7.23 -18.29
C VAL A 160 4.78 -7.39 -17.26
N SER A 161 3.96 -8.43 -17.42
CA SER A 161 3.05 -8.88 -16.38
C SER A 161 3.88 -9.65 -15.37
N GLU A 162 3.91 -9.18 -14.14
CA GLU A 162 4.49 -9.93 -13.04
C GLU A 162 3.76 -11.27 -12.91
N SER A 163 4.47 -12.37 -13.03
CA SER A 163 3.85 -13.66 -12.77
C SER A 163 3.67 -13.82 -11.26
N VAL A 164 2.54 -14.38 -10.84
CA VAL A 164 2.30 -14.72 -9.41
C VAL A 164 3.47 -15.50 -8.80
N LYS A 165 4.18 -16.28 -9.61
CA LYS A 165 5.40 -17.02 -9.19
C LYS A 165 6.57 -16.09 -8.86
N THR A 166 6.78 -15.04 -9.65
CA THR A 166 7.83 -14.03 -9.41
C THR A 166 7.55 -13.32 -8.09
N ASN A 167 6.29 -12.92 -7.86
CA ASN A 167 5.89 -12.31 -6.59
C ASN A 167 6.16 -13.25 -5.40
N VAL A 168 5.85 -14.55 -5.49
CA VAL A 168 6.17 -15.51 -4.42
C VAL A 168 7.67 -15.54 -4.10
N VAL A 169 8.54 -15.53 -5.11
CA VAL A 169 10.01 -15.52 -4.90
C VAL A 169 10.43 -14.23 -4.19
N LEU A 170 9.96 -13.09 -4.67
CA LEU A 170 10.27 -11.79 -4.05
C LEU A 170 9.74 -11.71 -2.62
N THR A 171 8.52 -12.18 -2.36
CA THR A 171 7.95 -12.27 -1.00
C THR A 171 8.82 -13.14 -0.07
N CYS A 172 9.36 -14.28 -0.55
CA CYS A 172 10.26 -15.09 0.24
C CYS A 172 11.57 -14.35 0.58
N ILE A 173 12.10 -13.57 -0.38
CA ILE A 173 13.29 -12.74 -0.15
C ILE A 173 13.00 -11.64 0.87
N GLU A 174 11.91 -10.90 0.72
CA GLU A 174 11.46 -9.87 1.66
C GLU A 174 11.27 -10.42 3.06
N LEU A 175 10.56 -11.55 3.17
CA LEU A 175 10.34 -12.24 4.43
C LEU A 175 11.67 -12.64 5.10
N SER A 176 12.67 -13.10 4.33
CA SER A 176 13.96 -13.47 4.87
C SER A 176 14.67 -12.31 5.58
N GLY A 177 14.58 -11.09 5.05
CA GLY A 177 15.12 -9.89 5.68
C GLY A 177 14.46 -9.57 7.04
N LEU A 178 13.14 -9.69 7.12
CA LEU A 178 12.42 -9.45 8.38
C LEU A 178 12.68 -10.55 9.40
N VAL A 179 12.81 -11.81 8.95
CA VAL A 179 13.22 -12.94 9.81
C VAL A 179 14.64 -12.71 10.36
N ILE A 180 15.58 -12.21 9.56
CA ILE A 180 16.92 -11.84 10.04
C ILE A 180 16.82 -10.84 11.19
N ILE A 181 16.01 -9.78 11.08
CA ILE A 181 15.80 -8.81 12.16
C ILE A 181 15.27 -9.51 13.43
N ILE A 182 14.26 -10.37 13.29
CA ILE A 182 13.66 -11.09 14.42
C ILE A 182 14.69 -12.00 15.10
N LEU A 183 15.52 -12.71 14.32
CA LEU A 183 16.57 -13.57 14.86
C LEU A 183 17.65 -12.77 15.60
N ILE A 184 18.02 -11.59 15.09
CA ILE A 184 18.92 -10.66 15.77
C ILE A 184 18.35 -10.25 17.15
N GLY A 185 17.04 -9.92 17.20
CA GLY A 185 16.38 -9.58 18.47
C GLY A 185 16.33 -10.74 19.45
N ALA A 186 16.01 -11.94 18.96
CA ALA A 186 16.03 -13.15 19.78
C ALA A 186 17.44 -13.44 20.35
N TYR A 187 18.47 -13.26 19.53
CA TYR A 187 19.86 -13.40 19.97
C TYR A 187 20.22 -12.35 21.04
N ALA A 188 19.87 -11.08 20.81
CA ALA A 188 20.14 -9.99 21.76
C ALA A 188 19.50 -10.26 23.14
N ILE A 189 18.25 -10.75 23.15
CA ILE A 189 17.58 -11.15 24.40
C ILE A 189 18.35 -12.29 25.08
N ALA A 190 18.80 -13.30 24.31
CA ALA A 190 19.50 -14.47 24.84
C ALA A 190 20.86 -14.14 25.47
N VAL A 191 21.59 -13.14 24.94
CA VAL A 191 22.89 -12.68 25.48
C VAL A 191 22.78 -11.52 26.48
N GLY A 192 21.57 -10.98 26.69
CA GLY A 192 21.34 -9.89 27.65
C GLY A 192 21.67 -8.49 27.13
N ASP A 193 21.84 -8.30 25.82
CA ASP A 193 22.18 -7.01 25.20
C ASP A 193 20.96 -6.13 24.92
N GLY A 194 19.74 -6.65 25.10
CA GLY A 194 18.50 -5.91 24.88
C GLY A 194 18.06 -5.10 26.10
N GLU A 195 17.45 -3.94 25.90
CA GLU A 195 16.84 -3.13 26.96
C GLU A 195 15.30 -3.21 26.93
N PRO A 196 14.67 -4.15 27.66
CA PRO A 196 13.20 -4.33 27.66
C PRO A 196 12.42 -3.11 28.17
N GLY A 197 13.04 -2.28 29.01
CA GLY A 197 12.42 -1.05 29.52
C GLY A 197 12.01 -0.06 28.44
N ARG A 198 12.68 -0.07 27.30
CA ARG A 198 12.34 0.80 26.16
C ARG A 198 10.97 0.45 25.55
N LEU A 199 10.53 -0.80 25.62
CA LEU A 199 9.26 -1.24 25.01
C LEU A 199 8.01 -0.56 25.60
N THR A 200 8.13 0.00 26.79
CA THR A 200 7.05 0.72 27.49
C THR A 200 7.25 2.24 27.49
N GLN A 201 8.36 2.70 26.96
CA GLN A 201 8.69 4.12 26.92
C GLN A 201 7.93 4.79 25.76
N ILE A 202 7.07 5.75 26.12
CA ILE A 202 6.34 6.60 25.17
C ILE A 202 6.92 8.00 25.26
N ASP A 203 7.56 8.44 24.18
CA ASP A 203 8.09 9.80 24.07
C ASP A 203 7.03 10.68 23.39
N VAL A 204 6.59 11.70 24.10
CA VAL A 204 5.55 12.61 23.62
C VAL A 204 6.23 13.87 23.07
N PRO A 205 6.07 14.20 21.77
CA PRO A 205 6.57 15.44 21.21
C PRO A 205 6.04 16.67 21.96
N GLU A 206 6.86 17.73 22.06
CA GLU A 206 6.46 18.98 22.71
C GLU A 206 5.12 19.52 22.14
N GLY A 207 4.21 19.89 23.04
CA GLY A 207 2.89 20.39 22.66
C GLY A 207 1.87 19.32 22.24
N SER A 208 2.22 18.02 22.34
CA SER A 208 1.34 16.90 22.03
C SER A 208 0.84 16.19 23.30
N THR A 209 -0.05 15.24 23.15
CA THR A 209 -0.53 14.34 24.22
C THR A 209 -0.14 12.90 23.89
N VAL A 210 -0.08 12.03 24.88
CA VAL A 210 0.17 10.59 24.68
C VAL A 210 -0.79 9.99 23.65
N MET A 211 -2.07 10.39 23.73
CA MET A 211 -3.09 9.90 22.78
C MET A 211 -2.79 10.34 21.34
N LEU A 212 -2.40 11.59 21.14
CA LEU A 212 -2.04 12.10 19.80
C LEU A 212 -0.74 11.47 19.28
N ALA A 213 0.24 11.21 20.15
CA ALA A 213 1.45 10.48 19.77
C ALA A 213 1.10 9.07 19.28
N ILE A 214 0.30 8.31 20.04
CA ILE A 214 -0.15 6.96 19.66
C ILE A 214 -0.93 6.99 18.35
N THR A 215 -1.89 7.89 18.20
CA THR A 215 -2.77 7.92 17.01
C THR A 215 -2.04 8.40 15.76
N SER A 216 -1.14 9.39 15.88
CA SER A 216 -0.33 9.86 14.74
C SER A 216 0.69 8.81 14.28
N ALA A 217 1.30 8.09 15.24
CA ALA A 217 2.17 6.97 14.93
C ALA A 217 1.41 5.80 14.30
N THR A 218 0.21 5.46 14.82
CA THR A 218 -0.68 4.44 14.25
C THR A 218 -1.12 4.81 12.84
N ALA A 219 -1.48 6.06 12.62
CA ALA A 219 -1.89 6.56 11.33
C ALA A 219 -0.76 6.47 10.28
N LEU A 220 0.50 6.66 10.66
CA LEU A 220 1.65 6.44 9.79
C LEU A 220 1.96 4.95 9.62
N ALA A 221 1.96 4.17 10.72
CA ALA A 221 2.19 2.73 10.70
C ALA A 221 1.14 1.98 9.87
N PHE A 222 -0.07 2.54 9.72
CA PHE A 222 -1.12 1.99 8.88
C PHE A 222 -0.69 1.81 7.42
N PHE A 223 0.23 2.64 6.92
CA PHE A 223 0.84 2.44 5.60
C PHE A 223 1.46 1.05 5.43
N ALA A 224 2.05 0.50 6.49
CA ALA A 224 2.64 -0.84 6.44
C ALA A 224 1.58 -1.96 6.34
N MET A 225 0.33 -1.69 6.71
CA MET A 225 -0.77 -2.65 6.61
C MET A 225 -1.55 -2.58 5.30
N VAL A 226 -1.19 -1.66 4.40
CA VAL A 226 -1.76 -1.51 3.06
C VAL A 226 -1.30 -2.66 2.16
N GLY A 227 -2.16 -3.09 1.24
CA GLY A 227 -1.89 -4.16 0.26
C GLY A 227 -2.93 -5.28 0.31
N PHE A 228 -3.50 -5.62 1.48
CA PHE A 228 -4.51 -6.68 1.57
C PHE A 228 -5.74 -6.41 0.66
N GLU A 229 -6.08 -5.15 0.44
CA GLU A 229 -7.18 -4.71 -0.42
C GLU A 229 -6.93 -4.99 -1.90
N ASP A 230 -5.67 -5.00 -2.34
CA ASP A 230 -5.32 -5.27 -3.72
C ASP A 230 -5.56 -6.73 -4.09
N SER A 231 -5.50 -7.62 -3.11
CA SER A 231 -5.80 -9.04 -3.30
C SER A 231 -7.21 -9.28 -3.85
N VAL A 232 -8.21 -8.43 -3.52
CA VAL A 232 -9.58 -8.61 -4.01
C VAL A 232 -9.69 -8.36 -5.53
N ASN A 233 -8.75 -7.63 -6.12
CA ASN A 233 -8.69 -7.45 -7.57
C ASN A 233 -8.32 -8.76 -8.30
N MET A 234 -7.75 -9.74 -7.58
CA MET A 234 -7.42 -11.07 -8.10
C MET A 234 -8.58 -12.08 -7.96
N ALA A 235 -9.76 -11.63 -7.50
CA ALA A 235 -10.90 -12.53 -7.22
C ALA A 235 -11.36 -13.34 -8.45
N GLU A 236 -11.34 -12.75 -9.63
CA GLU A 236 -11.74 -13.42 -10.88
C GLU A 236 -10.75 -14.51 -11.31
N GLU A 237 -9.48 -14.41 -10.91
CA GLU A 237 -8.43 -15.39 -11.20
C GLU A 237 -8.36 -16.52 -10.16
N CYS A 238 -9.09 -16.41 -9.05
CA CYS A 238 -9.14 -17.43 -8.00
C CYS A 238 -10.11 -18.57 -8.37
N ARG A 239 -9.70 -19.82 -8.03
CA ARG A 239 -10.51 -21.03 -8.33
C ARG A 239 -11.84 -21.05 -7.58
N ASP A 240 -11.86 -20.63 -6.32
CA ASP A 240 -13.07 -20.55 -5.47
C ASP A 240 -12.89 -19.37 -4.50
N PRO A 241 -13.16 -18.13 -4.95
CA PRO A 241 -12.89 -16.94 -4.15
C PRO A 241 -13.66 -16.95 -2.81
N VAL A 242 -14.89 -17.43 -2.79
CA VAL A 242 -15.74 -17.44 -1.59
C VAL A 242 -15.11 -18.25 -0.44
N ARG A 243 -14.45 -19.37 -0.76
CA ARG A 243 -13.82 -20.25 0.25
C ARG A 243 -12.37 -19.90 0.54
N ILE A 244 -11.63 -19.42 -0.47
CA ILE A 244 -10.19 -19.22 -0.38
C ILE A 244 -9.85 -17.89 0.30
N PHE A 245 -10.56 -16.79 -0.06
CA PHE A 245 -10.27 -15.45 0.45
C PHE A 245 -10.30 -15.33 1.97
N PRO A 246 -11.34 -15.82 2.70
CA PRO A 246 -11.38 -15.64 4.15
C PRO A 246 -10.14 -16.22 4.85
N LYS A 247 -9.70 -17.40 4.43
CA LYS A 247 -8.51 -18.03 5.02
C LYS A 247 -7.22 -17.33 4.62
N ALA A 248 -7.02 -17.08 3.32
CA ALA A 248 -5.78 -16.50 2.83
C ALA A 248 -5.56 -15.07 3.37
N MET A 249 -6.59 -14.22 3.36
CA MET A 249 -6.48 -12.85 3.83
C MET A 249 -6.27 -12.78 5.36
N LEU A 250 -7.08 -13.50 6.17
CA LEU A 250 -6.95 -13.42 7.62
C LEU A 250 -5.61 -14.01 8.10
N TRP A 251 -5.16 -15.14 7.55
CA TRP A 251 -3.85 -15.70 7.87
C TRP A 251 -2.71 -14.82 7.36
N GLY A 252 -2.82 -14.28 6.13
CA GLY A 252 -1.80 -13.40 5.55
C GLY A 252 -1.59 -12.15 6.39
N MET A 253 -2.68 -11.48 6.76
CA MET A 253 -2.62 -10.29 7.62
C MET A 253 -2.10 -10.63 9.03
N GLY A 254 -2.52 -11.77 9.62
CA GLY A 254 -2.04 -12.20 10.93
C GLY A 254 -0.53 -12.49 10.93
N ILE A 255 -0.01 -13.14 9.87
CA ILE A 255 1.42 -13.38 9.68
C ILE A 255 2.18 -12.04 9.56
N ALA A 256 1.74 -11.16 8.67
CA ALA A 256 2.38 -9.86 8.46
C ALA A 256 2.40 -9.01 9.75
N ALA A 257 1.27 -8.94 10.47
CA ALA A 257 1.18 -8.22 11.73
C ALA A 257 2.12 -8.77 12.80
N THR A 258 2.19 -10.11 12.93
CA THR A 258 3.10 -10.76 13.89
C THR A 258 4.54 -10.39 13.58
N ILE A 259 4.94 -10.47 12.31
CA ILE A 259 6.28 -10.11 11.86
C ILE A 259 6.57 -8.64 12.17
N TYR A 260 5.65 -7.72 11.87
CA TYR A 260 5.85 -6.29 12.10
C TYR A 260 5.98 -5.93 13.58
N VAL A 261 5.14 -6.54 14.43
CA VAL A 261 5.25 -6.35 15.88
C VAL A 261 6.58 -6.89 16.39
N LEU A 262 7.04 -8.07 15.94
CA LEU A 262 8.34 -8.63 16.34
C LEU A 262 9.50 -7.78 15.84
N VAL A 263 9.48 -7.26 14.61
CA VAL A 263 10.48 -6.36 14.07
C VAL A 263 10.51 -5.04 14.87
N ALA A 264 9.35 -4.50 15.21
CA ALA A 264 9.25 -3.29 16.03
C ALA A 264 9.82 -3.50 17.44
N ILE A 265 9.48 -4.63 18.08
CA ILE A 265 10.04 -5.02 19.39
C ILE A 265 11.56 -5.13 19.30
N THR A 266 12.10 -5.86 18.31
CA THR A 266 13.54 -6.01 18.10
C THR A 266 14.23 -4.65 17.93
N SER A 267 13.65 -3.78 17.09
CA SER A 267 14.21 -2.46 16.82
C SER A 267 14.31 -1.62 18.11
N SER A 268 13.26 -1.61 18.92
CA SER A 268 13.26 -0.86 20.20
C SER A 268 14.12 -1.49 21.28
N LEU A 269 14.26 -2.81 21.33
CA LEU A 269 15.14 -3.49 22.27
C LEU A 269 16.60 -3.12 22.06
N LEU A 270 17.03 -3.01 20.80
CA LEU A 270 18.43 -2.80 20.44
C LEU A 270 18.83 -1.34 20.35
N ILE A 271 17.94 -0.46 19.92
CA ILE A 271 18.27 0.92 19.56
C ILE A 271 17.33 1.90 20.26
N PRO A 272 17.86 2.97 20.86
CA PRO A 272 17.06 4.08 21.38
C PRO A 272 16.19 4.71 20.32
N ALA A 273 15.00 5.18 20.70
CA ALA A 273 14.01 5.71 19.76
C ALA A 273 14.50 6.93 18.98
N ASP A 274 15.30 7.79 19.61
CA ASP A 274 15.89 8.98 18.97
C ASP A 274 16.92 8.61 17.88
N GLU A 275 17.68 7.53 18.08
CA GLU A 275 18.59 7.00 17.05
C GLU A 275 17.81 6.35 15.89
N LEU A 276 16.74 5.60 16.18
CA LEU A 276 15.85 5.05 15.15
C LEU A 276 15.21 6.18 14.33
N ALA A 277 14.75 7.24 15.01
CA ALA A 277 14.16 8.41 14.36
C ALA A 277 15.16 9.13 13.45
N LYS A 278 16.39 9.34 13.92
CA LYS A 278 17.49 9.93 13.13
C LYS A 278 17.88 9.07 11.94
N ALA A 279 17.84 7.74 12.10
CA ALA A 279 18.09 6.79 11.00
C ALA A 279 16.97 6.80 9.95
N GLY A 280 15.73 7.17 10.32
CA GLY A 280 14.60 7.31 9.41
C GLY A 280 14.35 6.04 8.59
N SER A 281 14.45 6.12 7.26
CA SER A 281 14.29 4.96 6.36
C SER A 281 15.42 3.93 6.48
N SER A 282 16.55 4.26 7.10
CA SER A 282 17.67 3.34 7.33
C SER A 282 17.61 2.65 8.69
N ALA A 283 16.50 2.77 9.43
CA ALA A 283 16.36 2.22 10.77
C ALA A 283 16.65 0.72 10.84
N LEU A 284 16.13 -0.09 9.92
CA LEU A 284 16.39 -1.54 9.92
C LEU A 284 17.85 -1.90 9.57
N LEU A 285 18.51 -1.12 8.69
CA LEU A 285 19.95 -1.27 8.46
C LEU A 285 20.74 -1.00 9.75
N ARG A 286 20.33 0.01 10.51
CA ARG A 286 20.95 0.32 11.80
C ARG A 286 20.75 -0.81 12.82
N VAL A 287 19.56 -1.44 12.84
CA VAL A 287 19.28 -2.62 13.69
C VAL A 287 20.23 -3.77 13.35
N VAL A 288 20.46 -4.05 12.07
CA VAL A 288 21.41 -5.09 11.65
C VAL A 288 22.84 -4.72 12.05
N THR A 289 23.25 -3.47 11.84
CA THR A 289 24.61 -3.01 12.18
C THR A 289 24.91 -3.15 13.68
N VAL A 290 23.94 -2.82 14.53
CA VAL A 290 24.12 -2.85 16.00
C VAL A 290 23.93 -4.28 16.54
N GLY A 291 22.90 -4.98 16.11
CA GLY A 291 22.56 -6.28 16.67
C GLY A 291 23.34 -7.46 16.09
N ALA A 292 23.95 -7.29 14.93
CA ALA A 292 24.78 -8.31 14.28
C ALA A 292 25.98 -7.68 13.55
N PRO A 293 27.00 -7.16 14.28
CA PRO A 293 28.11 -6.43 13.66
C PRO A 293 28.93 -7.24 12.66
N GLY A 294 28.91 -8.59 12.75
CA GLY A 294 29.58 -9.50 11.80
C GLY A 294 28.75 -9.87 10.57
N PHE A 295 27.49 -9.45 10.49
CA PHE A 295 26.63 -9.76 9.36
C PHE A 295 26.96 -8.83 8.17
N PRO A 296 27.13 -9.35 6.95
CA PRO A 296 27.42 -8.53 5.78
C PRO A 296 26.23 -7.64 5.43
N LEU A 297 26.33 -6.35 5.75
CA LEU A 297 25.22 -5.40 5.66
C LEU A 297 24.67 -5.25 4.23
N TRP A 298 25.54 -5.47 3.21
CA TRP A 298 25.12 -5.45 1.80
C TRP A 298 24.05 -6.50 1.48
N VAL A 299 24.05 -7.67 2.17
CA VAL A 299 23.01 -8.70 1.97
C VAL A 299 21.65 -8.17 2.39
N PHE A 300 21.58 -7.54 3.58
CA PHE A 300 20.33 -6.95 4.04
C PHE A 300 19.90 -5.76 3.16
N ALA A 301 20.86 -4.93 2.73
CA ALA A 301 20.59 -3.82 1.81
C ALA A 301 20.03 -4.34 0.46
N LEU A 302 20.56 -5.44 -0.06
CA LEU A 302 20.05 -6.07 -1.30
C LEU A 302 18.63 -6.61 -1.12
N ILE A 303 18.34 -7.25 0.01
CA ILE A 303 16.98 -7.72 0.34
C ILE A 303 15.99 -6.54 0.37
N GLY A 304 16.33 -5.49 1.11
CA GLY A 304 15.49 -4.29 1.18
C GLY A 304 15.35 -3.58 -0.16
N LEU A 305 16.41 -3.57 -1.00
CA LEU A 305 16.35 -3.04 -2.35
C LEU A 305 15.31 -3.80 -3.20
N LEU A 306 15.33 -5.14 -3.16
CA LEU A 306 14.37 -5.97 -3.90
C LEU A 306 12.95 -5.78 -3.38
N ALA A 307 12.77 -5.63 -2.05
CA ALA A 307 11.48 -5.36 -1.43
C ALA A 307 10.86 -4.05 -1.96
N VAL A 308 11.62 -2.97 -1.97
CA VAL A 308 11.10 -1.67 -2.44
C VAL A 308 10.90 -1.63 -3.97
N ILE A 309 11.70 -2.37 -4.75
CA ILE A 309 11.51 -2.52 -6.20
C ILE A 309 10.17 -3.22 -6.47
N ASN A 310 9.90 -4.34 -5.79
CA ASN A 310 8.67 -5.11 -5.94
C ASN A 310 7.44 -4.24 -5.65
N SER A 311 7.43 -3.61 -4.48
CA SER A 311 6.36 -2.72 -4.05
C SER A 311 6.12 -1.57 -5.03
N ALA A 312 7.18 -0.89 -5.48
CA ALA A 312 7.06 0.21 -6.44
C ALA A 312 6.51 -0.24 -7.81
N LEU A 313 6.96 -1.40 -8.31
CA LEU A 313 6.52 -1.94 -9.61
C LEU A 313 5.04 -2.27 -9.59
N ILE A 314 4.57 -3.00 -8.57
CA ILE A 314 3.16 -3.38 -8.43
C ILE A 314 2.29 -2.13 -8.36
N ASN A 315 2.64 -1.19 -7.48
CA ASN A 315 1.87 0.04 -7.29
C ASN A 315 1.78 0.91 -8.56
N MET A 316 2.89 1.10 -9.30
CA MET A 316 2.88 1.86 -10.56
C MET A 316 2.07 1.17 -11.66
N LEU A 317 2.14 -0.17 -11.71
CA LEU A 317 1.38 -0.96 -12.66
C LEU A 317 -0.12 -0.85 -12.37
N MET A 318 -0.53 -1.00 -11.10
CA MET A 318 -1.92 -0.87 -10.68
C MET A 318 -2.46 0.55 -10.92
N ALA A 319 -1.70 1.59 -10.56
CA ALA A 319 -2.10 2.98 -10.76
C ALA A 319 -2.35 3.31 -12.24
N SER A 320 -1.48 2.89 -13.14
CA SER A 320 -1.64 3.14 -14.58
C SER A 320 -2.83 2.38 -15.18
N ARG A 321 -3.12 1.16 -14.70
CA ARG A 321 -4.27 0.36 -15.14
C ARG A 321 -5.59 0.94 -14.62
N LEU A 322 -5.64 1.42 -13.37
CA LEU A 322 -6.83 2.09 -12.84
C LEU A 322 -7.15 3.37 -13.64
N LEU A 323 -6.13 4.18 -13.97
CA LEU A 323 -6.33 5.37 -14.79
C LEU A 323 -6.84 5.00 -16.20
N TYR A 324 -6.26 3.98 -16.81
CA TYR A 324 -6.73 3.44 -18.09
C TYR A 324 -8.18 2.96 -18.01
N GLY A 325 -8.54 2.19 -16.98
CA GLY A 325 -9.90 1.71 -16.77
C GLY A 325 -10.91 2.85 -16.61
N MET A 326 -10.57 3.87 -15.81
CA MET A 326 -11.42 5.07 -15.68
C MET A 326 -11.64 5.79 -17.02
N ALA A 327 -10.64 5.84 -17.90
CA ALA A 327 -10.75 6.44 -19.22
C ALA A 327 -11.65 5.62 -20.15
N ASN A 328 -11.55 4.29 -20.12
CA ASN A 328 -12.40 3.40 -20.90
C ASN A 328 -13.88 3.51 -20.52
N GLU A 329 -14.14 3.65 -19.22
CA GLU A 329 -15.49 3.92 -18.68
C GLU A 329 -15.93 5.37 -18.91
N ARG A 330 -15.13 6.19 -19.63
CA ARG A 330 -15.42 7.60 -19.96
C ARG A 330 -15.66 8.50 -18.75
N ILE A 331 -15.08 8.13 -17.61
CA ILE A 331 -15.17 8.92 -16.37
C ILE A 331 -14.18 10.07 -16.40
N ILE A 332 -13.05 9.87 -17.06
CA ILE A 332 -12.00 10.85 -17.34
C ILE A 332 -11.77 10.96 -18.86
N PRO A 333 -11.03 11.97 -19.34
CA PRO A 333 -10.79 12.14 -20.76
C PRO A 333 -10.25 10.89 -21.45
N ARG A 334 -10.85 10.51 -22.59
CA ARG A 334 -10.58 9.28 -23.34
C ARG A 334 -9.14 9.08 -23.74
N PHE A 335 -8.34 10.15 -23.89
CA PHE A 335 -6.95 10.03 -24.31
C PHE A 335 -6.10 9.19 -23.32
N PHE A 336 -6.45 9.17 -22.03
CA PHE A 336 -5.81 8.29 -21.05
C PHE A 336 -6.04 6.80 -21.34
N GLY A 337 -7.11 6.46 -22.07
CA GLY A 337 -7.42 5.10 -22.54
C GLY A 337 -6.65 4.68 -23.79
N THR A 338 -5.71 5.50 -24.30
CA THR A 338 -4.98 5.18 -25.51
C THR A 338 -3.97 4.07 -25.26
N VAL A 339 -4.12 2.97 -26.04
CA VAL A 339 -3.24 1.80 -26.01
C VAL A 339 -2.20 1.90 -27.12
N HIS A 340 -0.95 1.61 -26.80
CA HIS A 340 0.13 1.59 -27.79
C HIS A 340 -0.03 0.40 -28.76
N PRO A 341 0.00 0.61 -30.09
CA PRO A 341 -0.38 -0.41 -31.07
C PRO A 341 0.47 -1.69 -31.02
N PHE A 342 1.78 -1.58 -30.78
CA PHE A 342 2.68 -2.72 -30.76
C PHE A 342 2.81 -3.36 -29.36
N ARG A 343 2.81 -2.54 -28.29
CA ARG A 343 3.02 -3.03 -26.92
C ARG A 343 1.74 -3.42 -26.18
N ARG A 344 0.60 -2.94 -26.68
CA ARG A 344 -0.74 -3.14 -26.10
C ARG A 344 -0.83 -2.71 -24.62
N THR A 345 -0.10 -1.63 -24.27
CA THR A 345 -0.06 -1.05 -22.92
C THR A 345 -0.63 0.37 -22.94
N PRO A 346 -1.24 0.86 -21.86
CA PRO A 346 -1.84 2.19 -21.76
C PRO A 346 -0.77 3.27 -21.56
N TRP A 347 -0.02 3.59 -22.59
CA TRP A 347 1.18 4.40 -22.52
C TRP A 347 0.95 5.82 -21.98
N ILE A 348 -0.18 6.46 -22.29
CA ILE A 348 -0.51 7.80 -21.77
C ILE A 348 -0.76 7.75 -20.25
N SER A 349 -1.47 6.73 -19.80
CA SER A 349 -1.69 6.50 -18.35
C SER A 349 -0.37 6.25 -17.63
N ILE A 350 0.55 5.47 -18.22
CA ILE A 350 1.89 5.23 -17.66
C ILE A 350 2.68 6.54 -17.57
N VAL A 351 2.70 7.35 -18.62
CA VAL A 351 3.42 8.64 -18.65
C VAL A 351 2.84 9.59 -17.59
N PHE A 352 1.53 9.68 -17.46
CA PHE A 352 0.87 10.54 -16.48
C PHE A 352 1.21 10.12 -15.04
N THR A 353 1.00 8.85 -14.70
CA THR A 353 1.29 8.35 -13.34
C THR A 353 2.77 8.49 -13.00
N THR A 354 3.66 8.26 -13.97
CA THR A 354 5.10 8.49 -13.81
C THR A 354 5.42 9.96 -13.59
N GLY A 355 4.81 10.87 -14.35
CA GLY A 355 4.97 12.31 -14.17
C GLY A 355 4.56 12.78 -12.77
N VAL A 356 3.42 12.30 -12.27
CA VAL A 356 2.98 12.58 -10.89
C VAL A 356 3.97 12.01 -9.87
N ALA A 357 4.45 10.77 -10.05
CA ALA A 357 5.42 10.15 -9.16
C ALA A 357 6.76 10.93 -9.14
N VAL A 358 7.24 11.41 -10.30
CA VAL A 358 8.45 12.25 -10.40
C VAL A 358 8.29 13.57 -9.63
N ILE A 359 7.14 14.21 -9.72
CA ILE A 359 6.85 15.43 -8.94
C ILE A 359 6.89 15.11 -7.45
N LEU A 360 6.24 14.04 -7.01
CA LEU A 360 6.18 13.64 -5.61
C LEU A 360 7.57 13.29 -5.04
N VAL A 361 8.37 12.52 -5.78
CA VAL A 361 9.76 12.17 -5.40
C VAL A 361 10.64 13.42 -5.28
N SER A 362 10.38 14.45 -6.09
CA SER A 362 11.15 15.69 -6.09
C SER A 362 10.75 16.68 -4.99
N THR A 363 9.53 16.57 -4.44
CA THR A 363 8.94 17.59 -3.56
C THR A 363 8.60 17.09 -2.16
N ALA A 364 8.47 15.78 -1.97
CA ALA A 364 8.06 15.17 -0.71
C ALA A 364 9.14 14.22 -0.16
N ASP A 365 9.01 13.85 1.10
CA ASP A 365 9.85 12.84 1.74
C ASP A 365 9.06 11.54 2.00
N ILE A 366 9.78 10.49 2.41
CA ILE A 366 9.21 9.15 2.61
C ILE A 366 8.08 9.16 3.65
N GLY A 367 8.25 9.90 4.75
CA GLY A 367 7.25 9.99 5.82
C GLY A 367 5.96 10.66 5.35
N LYS A 368 6.06 11.77 4.59
CA LYS A 368 4.90 12.49 4.03
C LYS A 368 4.17 11.64 2.99
N LEU A 369 4.91 10.94 2.12
CA LEU A 369 4.31 10.06 1.10
C LEU A 369 3.61 8.87 1.74
N GLY A 370 4.22 8.21 2.73
CA GLY A 370 3.58 7.12 3.48
C GLY A 370 2.36 7.59 4.27
N GLY A 371 2.44 8.77 4.91
CA GLY A 371 1.31 9.41 5.57
C GLY A 371 0.16 9.71 4.60
N THR A 372 0.46 10.27 3.44
CA THR A 372 -0.55 10.55 2.39
C THR A 372 -1.21 9.27 1.88
N THR A 373 -0.43 8.21 1.59
CA THR A 373 -0.97 6.89 1.18
C THR A 373 -1.94 6.37 2.22
N SER A 374 -1.52 6.35 3.48
CA SER A 374 -2.36 5.92 4.60
C SER A 374 -3.64 6.75 4.72
N LEU A 375 -3.55 8.08 4.57
CA LEU A 375 -4.72 8.97 4.64
C LEU A 375 -5.74 8.66 3.54
N LEU A 376 -5.29 8.55 2.29
CA LEU A 376 -6.16 8.26 1.14
C LEU A 376 -6.89 6.92 1.34
N LEU A 377 -6.18 5.89 1.79
CA LEU A 377 -6.79 4.57 2.00
C LEU A 377 -7.69 4.52 3.24
N LEU A 378 -7.38 5.22 4.33
CA LEU A 378 -8.28 5.31 5.48
C LEU A 378 -9.62 5.96 5.10
N ILE A 379 -9.62 6.97 4.22
CA ILE A 379 -10.84 7.56 3.67
C ILE A 379 -11.60 6.52 2.83
N VAL A 380 -10.93 5.82 1.92
CA VAL A 380 -11.52 4.75 1.10
C VAL A 380 -12.09 3.64 1.98
N PHE A 381 -11.35 3.19 2.98
CA PHE A 381 -11.76 2.10 3.88
C PHE A 381 -12.96 2.51 4.76
N THR A 382 -13.04 3.78 5.15
CA THR A 382 -14.25 4.31 5.80
C THR A 382 -15.47 4.12 4.90
N ILE A 383 -15.35 4.49 3.63
CA ILE A 383 -16.44 4.35 2.64
C ILE A 383 -16.79 2.88 2.40
N VAL A 384 -15.80 2.00 2.26
CA VAL A 384 -16.00 0.55 2.04
C VAL A 384 -16.66 -0.11 3.23
N ASN A 385 -16.27 0.23 4.47
CA ASN A 385 -16.92 -0.28 5.67
C ASN A 385 -18.41 0.13 5.73
N VAL A 386 -18.73 1.39 5.41
CA VAL A 386 -20.11 1.86 5.31
C VAL A 386 -20.85 1.16 4.14
N ALA A 387 -20.20 1.00 2.99
CA ALA A 387 -20.76 0.28 1.85
C ALA A 387 -21.13 -1.17 2.20
N CYS A 388 -20.29 -1.86 2.98
CA CYS A 388 -20.57 -3.20 3.49
C CYS A 388 -21.89 -3.23 4.29
N LEU A 389 -22.09 -2.28 5.21
CA LEU A 389 -23.32 -2.19 6.01
C LEU A 389 -24.56 -1.89 5.14
N VAL A 390 -24.43 -1.00 4.17
CA VAL A 390 -25.53 -0.64 3.22
C VAL A 390 -25.92 -1.85 2.38
N LEU A 391 -24.95 -2.56 1.82
CA LEU A 391 -25.16 -3.70 0.92
C LEU A 391 -25.74 -4.94 1.62
N ARG A 392 -25.71 -5.01 2.95
CA ARG A 392 -26.40 -6.06 3.71
C ARG A 392 -27.92 -6.07 3.54
N ARG A 393 -28.50 -4.95 3.10
CA ARG A 393 -29.94 -4.85 2.78
C ARG A 393 -30.29 -5.62 1.51
N GLU A 394 -29.33 -5.85 0.62
CA GLU A 394 -29.53 -6.63 -0.60
C GLU A 394 -29.38 -8.14 -0.31
N LYS A 395 -30.32 -8.95 -0.76
CA LYS A 395 -30.23 -10.42 -0.66
C LYS A 395 -29.12 -10.94 -1.56
N SER A 396 -28.27 -11.83 -1.04
CA SER A 396 -27.29 -12.55 -1.85
C SER A 396 -27.90 -13.84 -2.40
N GLU A 397 -27.56 -14.17 -3.65
CA GLU A 397 -28.01 -15.39 -4.32
C GLU A 397 -27.27 -16.65 -3.83
N HIS A 398 -26.12 -16.47 -3.18
CA HIS A 398 -25.26 -17.57 -2.69
C HIS A 398 -24.74 -17.32 -1.28
N LYS A 399 -24.36 -18.40 -0.61
CA LYS A 399 -23.72 -18.34 0.70
C LYS A 399 -22.31 -17.78 0.58
N HIS A 400 -21.99 -16.75 1.35
CA HIS A 400 -20.68 -16.13 1.41
C HIS A 400 -20.29 -15.83 2.86
N PHE A 401 -19.03 -15.47 3.08
CA PHE A 401 -18.56 -15.01 4.39
C PHE A 401 -19.35 -13.76 4.81
N ARG A 402 -19.86 -13.75 6.03
CA ARG A 402 -20.54 -12.58 6.60
C ARG A 402 -19.79 -12.13 7.85
N ALA A 403 -19.30 -10.90 7.81
CA ALA A 403 -18.60 -10.28 8.91
C ALA A 403 -19.53 -10.04 10.13
N PRO A 404 -19.05 -10.18 11.37
CA PRO A 404 -19.79 -9.70 12.54
C PRO A 404 -20.11 -8.22 12.38
N THR A 405 -21.33 -7.79 12.71
CA THR A 405 -21.79 -6.41 12.44
C THR A 405 -20.91 -5.34 13.12
N TRP A 406 -20.36 -5.65 14.28
CA TRP A 406 -19.47 -4.74 14.99
C TRP A 406 -18.17 -4.44 14.19
N ALA A 407 -17.67 -5.37 13.37
CA ALA A 407 -16.41 -5.18 12.67
C ALA A 407 -16.47 -4.06 11.60
N PRO A 408 -17.43 -4.04 10.64
CA PRO A 408 -17.57 -2.89 9.73
C PRO A 408 -17.88 -1.57 10.44
N VAL A 409 -18.66 -1.60 11.54
CA VAL A 409 -18.98 -0.37 12.31
C VAL A 409 -17.72 0.20 12.96
N LEU A 410 -16.98 -0.63 13.71
CA LEU A 410 -15.72 -0.20 14.32
C LEU A 410 -14.67 0.15 13.27
N GLY A 411 -14.59 -0.59 12.16
CA GLY A 411 -13.72 -0.30 11.04
C GLY A 411 -14.00 1.10 10.45
N ALA A 412 -15.28 1.44 10.22
CA ALA A 412 -15.65 2.77 9.73
C ALA A 412 -15.26 3.88 10.73
N ILE A 413 -15.55 3.68 12.02
CA ILE A 413 -15.24 4.67 13.07
C ILE A 413 -13.73 4.87 13.21
N THR A 414 -12.96 3.79 13.30
CA THR A 414 -11.50 3.86 13.51
C THR A 414 -10.78 4.41 12.29
N CYS A 415 -11.17 4.01 11.07
CA CYS A 415 -10.61 4.58 9.84
C CYS A 415 -10.94 6.07 9.72
N ALA A 416 -12.20 6.47 9.97
CA ALA A 416 -12.58 7.88 9.95
C ALA A 416 -11.83 8.69 11.02
N TYR A 417 -11.68 8.16 12.24
CA TYR A 417 -10.93 8.81 13.31
C TYR A 417 -9.48 9.06 12.92
N LEU A 418 -8.78 8.03 12.40
CA LEU A 418 -7.39 8.16 11.95
C LEU A 418 -7.23 9.03 10.69
N ALA A 419 -8.29 9.25 9.92
CA ALA A 419 -8.30 10.17 8.79
C ALA A 419 -8.59 11.63 9.19
N MET A 420 -9.15 11.90 10.37
CA MET A 420 -9.50 13.27 10.81
C MET A 420 -8.26 14.09 11.18
N PRO A 421 -8.14 15.38 10.73
CA PRO A 421 -6.92 16.15 10.91
C PRO A 421 -6.58 16.41 12.38
N VAL A 422 -7.42 16.96 13.17
CA VAL A 422 -7.10 17.40 14.55
C VAL A 422 -7.04 16.22 15.53
N LEU A 423 -7.93 15.24 15.36
CA LEU A 423 -8.10 14.13 16.30
C LEU A 423 -7.01 13.06 16.19
N SER A 424 -6.45 12.89 15.00
CA SER A 424 -5.42 11.86 14.75
C SER A 424 -4.00 12.33 14.99
N GLY A 425 -3.77 13.63 15.15
CA GLY A 425 -2.43 14.20 15.29
C GLY A 425 -1.55 14.07 14.04
N ARG A 426 -2.16 13.85 12.84
CA ARG A 426 -1.44 13.79 11.57
C ARG A 426 -0.84 15.13 11.19
N PRO A 427 0.35 15.15 10.53
CA PRO A 427 0.88 16.37 9.92
C PRO A 427 -0.06 16.92 8.85
N TRP A 428 -0.15 18.24 8.76
CA TRP A 428 -0.93 18.91 7.70
C TRP A 428 -0.42 18.62 6.30
N ASP A 429 0.85 18.32 6.14
CA ASP A 429 1.47 17.97 4.87
C ASP A 429 0.77 16.77 4.19
N ASP A 430 0.32 15.77 4.98
CA ASP A 430 -0.41 14.60 4.45
C ASP A 430 -1.71 15.05 3.75
N TYR A 431 -2.43 16.01 4.36
CA TYR A 431 -3.69 16.56 3.81
C TYR A 431 -3.45 17.46 2.61
N VAL A 432 -2.36 18.23 2.61
CA VAL A 432 -1.99 19.10 1.50
C VAL A 432 -1.68 18.27 0.26
N ILE A 433 -0.85 17.24 0.39
CA ILE A 433 -0.52 16.36 -0.74
C ILE A 433 -1.75 15.59 -1.22
N ALA A 434 -2.52 14.98 -0.30
CA ALA A 434 -3.76 14.28 -0.65
C ALA A 434 -4.77 15.25 -1.30
N GLY A 435 -4.90 16.47 -0.79
CA GLY A 435 -5.79 17.50 -1.33
C GLY A 435 -5.44 17.89 -2.76
N TRP A 436 -4.16 18.13 -3.07
CA TRP A 436 -3.72 18.42 -4.44
C TRP A 436 -3.98 17.25 -5.38
N LEU A 437 -3.70 16.02 -4.96
CA LEU A 437 -3.98 14.83 -5.76
C LEU A 437 -5.47 14.68 -6.04
N LEU A 438 -6.34 14.79 -5.02
CA LEU A 438 -7.78 14.68 -5.20
C LEU A 438 -8.36 15.85 -6.00
N LEU A 439 -7.79 17.06 -5.86
CA LEU A 439 -8.15 18.22 -6.68
C LEU A 439 -7.84 17.97 -8.16
N ALA A 440 -6.69 17.38 -8.47
CA ALA A 440 -6.38 16.99 -9.85
C ALA A 440 -7.43 16.02 -10.40
N GLY A 441 -7.86 15.03 -9.60
CA GLY A 441 -8.96 14.14 -9.96
C GLY A 441 -10.27 14.87 -10.21
N LEU A 442 -10.64 15.78 -9.32
CA LEU A 442 -11.85 16.60 -9.47
C LEU A 442 -11.81 17.40 -10.77
N VAL A 443 -10.68 18.04 -11.08
CA VAL A 443 -10.49 18.80 -12.33
C VAL A 443 -10.67 17.90 -13.55
N LEU A 444 -10.03 16.72 -13.56
CA LEU A 444 -10.18 15.75 -14.65
C LEU A 444 -11.64 15.30 -14.83
N TRP A 445 -12.34 15.05 -13.73
CA TRP A 445 -13.75 14.68 -13.76
C TRP A 445 -14.63 15.80 -14.32
N VAL A 446 -14.42 17.05 -13.88
CA VAL A 446 -15.18 18.22 -14.35
C VAL A 446 -14.93 18.44 -15.84
N ILE A 447 -13.68 18.42 -16.29
CA ILE A 447 -13.30 18.56 -17.70
C ILE A 447 -14.03 17.49 -18.53
N ASN A 448 -13.97 16.24 -18.09
CA ASN A 448 -14.62 15.14 -18.82
C ASN A 448 -16.15 15.33 -18.89
N ARG A 449 -16.76 15.73 -17.78
CA ARG A 449 -18.21 15.94 -17.70
C ARG A 449 -18.69 17.08 -18.60
N VAL A 450 -17.90 18.14 -18.73
CA VAL A 450 -18.18 19.29 -19.62
C VAL A 450 -18.04 18.85 -21.08
N LEU A 451 -17.02 18.08 -21.42
CA LEU A 451 -16.73 17.65 -22.79
C LEU A 451 -17.62 16.52 -23.31
N THR A 452 -18.08 15.63 -22.43
CA THR A 452 -18.67 14.33 -22.85
C THR A 452 -20.11 14.13 -22.35
N GLY A 453 -20.62 14.95 -21.43
CA GLY A 453 -21.95 14.81 -20.84
C GLY A 453 -22.03 13.73 -19.73
N LYS A 454 -23.26 13.32 -19.37
CA LYS A 454 -23.49 12.29 -18.34
C LYS A 454 -23.31 10.89 -18.95
N HIS A 455 -22.45 10.06 -18.35
CA HIS A 455 -22.32 8.64 -18.66
C HIS A 455 -22.52 7.79 -17.40
N GLU A 456 -23.05 6.59 -17.57
CA GLU A 456 -23.10 5.57 -16.52
C GLU A 456 -21.72 4.93 -16.34
N ILE A 457 -21.35 4.66 -15.10
CA ILE A 457 -20.06 4.03 -14.75
C ILE A 457 -20.31 2.53 -14.53
N HIS A 458 -19.50 1.69 -15.16
CA HIS A 458 -19.43 0.25 -14.95
C HIS A 458 -18.11 -0.11 -14.23
N PRO A 459 -18.08 -0.07 -12.89
CA PRO A 459 -16.83 -0.23 -12.12
C PRO A 459 -16.11 -1.56 -12.35
N GLU A 460 -16.84 -2.58 -12.79
CA GLU A 460 -16.30 -3.91 -13.16
C GLU A 460 -15.29 -3.86 -14.32
N ASN A 461 -15.25 -2.77 -15.08
CA ASN A 461 -14.32 -2.60 -16.20
C ASN A 461 -13.10 -1.73 -15.83
N LEU A 462 -13.03 -1.18 -14.60
CA LEU A 462 -11.93 -0.30 -14.19
C LEU A 462 -10.59 -1.03 -14.08
N THR A 463 -10.58 -2.33 -13.92
CA THR A 463 -9.37 -3.16 -13.71
C THR A 463 -9.08 -4.09 -14.89
N LYS A 464 -9.88 -4.08 -15.93
CA LYS A 464 -9.63 -4.80 -17.18
C LYS A 464 -8.67 -4.01 -18.08
#